data_39cdeb053920a711f6bec60032c6b1e1
#
_entry.id   39cdeb053920a711f6bec60032c6b1e1
#
_cell.length_a   1.000
_cell.length_b   1.000
_cell.length_c   1.000
_cell.angle_alpha   90.00
_cell.angle_beta   90.00
_cell.angle_gamma   90.00
#
_symmetry.space_group_name_H-M   'P 1'
#
loop_
_entity.id
_entity.type
_entity.pdbx_description
1 polymer ?
#
loop_
_entity_poly.entity_id
_entity_poly.type
_entity_poly.pdbx_seq_one_letter_code
_entity_poly.pdbx_strand_id
1 'polypeptide(L)'
;MSHRGFYVSANNEAENKAAAAGKAAGGDDKLAGRRVVVDFSLLRRYGGRNFRDLGGHPTQEHRRVRSNLVFRSAHLAEVPEESPIRSAGLRTVVTLQSRTEISILGPPHADVLREVRWEHIPIGDRWFREREPISLIPGREHHAILHDFREDWRTFFNILAERDVYPLLFHCSAGRDRTGVGAAMLLELLAVSRERIVADFLESNVVFPKMPLAAAQLEPVFELIDEAGGIEAFMTEGIGLDRADLAAIREDLLEDPAAPDDPSDRDTE
;
A
#
# COMPACT_ATOMS: atom_id res chain seq x y z
N MET A 1 4.54 33.32 9.50
CA MET A 1 3.46 32.39 9.90
C MET A 1 4.08 31.04 10.13
N SER A 2 4.08 30.57 11.38
CA SER A 2 4.83 29.41 11.82
C SER A 2 4.14 28.12 11.36
N HIS A 3 4.73 27.39 10.41
CA HIS A 3 4.31 26.05 10.07
C HIS A 3 4.75 25.09 11.19
N ARG A 4 3.83 24.75 12.07
CA ARG A 4 4.05 23.67 13.04
C ARG A 4 3.91 22.35 12.32
N GLY A 5 5.04 21.73 12.00
CA GLY A 5 5.13 20.38 11.47
C GLY A 5 4.61 19.34 12.48
N PHE A 6 4.19 18.23 11.95
CA PHE A 6 3.76 17.06 12.71
C PHE A 6 4.97 16.12 12.91
N TYR A 7 5.28 15.67 14.12
CA TYR A 7 6.47 14.86 14.44
C TYR A 7 6.09 13.45 14.89
N VAL A 8 6.83 12.45 14.45
CA VAL A 8 6.94 11.17 15.16
C VAL A 8 8.21 11.26 16.01
N SER A 9 8.07 11.46 17.30
CA SER A 9 9.22 11.46 18.22
C SER A 9 9.66 10.02 18.47
N ALA A 10 10.84 9.68 17.97
CA ALA A 10 11.52 8.42 18.28
C ALA A 10 12.37 8.56 19.57
N ASN A 11 11.74 8.98 20.66
CA ASN A 11 12.38 8.95 21.99
C ASN A 11 11.78 7.82 22.81
N ASN A 12 12.22 6.60 22.57
CA ASN A 12 11.81 5.44 23.38
C ASN A 12 12.95 4.47 23.69
N GLU A 13 14.21 4.91 23.71
CA GLU A 13 15.29 4.05 24.27
C GLU A 13 15.32 4.04 25.80
N ALA A 14 14.79 5.07 26.46
CA ALA A 14 14.78 5.16 27.92
C ALA A 14 13.54 4.48 28.56
N GLU A 15 12.40 4.43 27.88
CA GLU A 15 11.16 3.85 28.43
C GLU A 15 11.07 2.32 28.26
N ASN A 16 11.73 1.74 27.26
CA ASN A 16 11.77 0.28 27.09
C ASN A 16 12.62 -0.45 28.16
N LYS A 17 13.43 0.26 28.93
CA LYS A 17 14.17 -0.32 30.05
C LYS A 17 13.37 -0.35 31.35
N ALA A 18 12.32 0.45 31.47
CA ALA A 18 11.47 0.51 32.66
C ALA A 18 10.26 -0.45 32.60
N ALA A 19 9.88 -0.94 31.45
CA ALA A 19 8.74 -1.84 31.27
C ALA A 19 9.03 -3.31 31.60
N ALA A 20 10.29 -3.67 31.85
CA ALA A 20 10.68 -5.06 32.19
C ALA A 20 10.61 -5.39 33.69
N ALA A 21 10.21 -4.49 34.55
CA ALA A 21 10.15 -4.71 36.00
C ALA A 21 8.79 -4.29 36.60
N GLY A 22 7.86 -5.22 36.64
CA GLY A 22 6.95 -5.34 37.78
C GLY A 22 5.60 -4.68 37.78
N LYS A 23 4.61 -5.56 37.86
CA LYS A 23 3.32 -5.48 38.57
C LYS A 23 2.10 -4.82 37.93
N ALA A 24 1.12 -5.71 37.74
CA ALA A 24 -0.30 -5.42 37.59
C ALA A 24 -0.85 -4.48 38.65
N ALA A 25 -1.51 -3.41 38.28
CA ALA A 25 -2.67 -2.79 38.92
C ALA A 25 -3.17 -1.59 38.10
N GLY A 26 -4.49 -1.54 37.83
CA GLY A 26 -5.25 -0.33 37.58
C GLY A 26 -5.14 0.24 36.13
N GLY A 27 -6.08 -0.15 35.27
CA GLY A 27 -6.32 0.58 34.04
C GLY A 27 -6.82 1.99 34.36
N ASP A 28 -6.21 2.99 33.76
CA ASP A 28 -6.84 4.28 33.49
C ASP A 28 -6.13 4.95 32.30
N ASP A 29 -6.85 5.04 31.24
CA ASP A 29 -7.02 6.15 30.27
C ASP A 29 -5.86 7.18 30.16
N LYS A 30 -4.65 6.75 29.84
CA LYS A 30 -3.53 7.63 29.49
C LYS A 30 -3.16 7.62 28.01
N LEU A 31 -3.95 6.98 27.15
CA LEU A 31 -3.72 6.92 25.69
C LEU A 31 -4.53 7.97 24.90
N ALA A 32 -5.46 8.67 25.57
CA ALA A 32 -6.20 9.78 24.98
C ALA A 32 -5.29 11.01 24.85
N GLY A 33 -4.67 11.21 23.68
CA GLY A 33 -3.99 12.47 23.37
C GLY A 33 -2.60 12.40 22.75
N ARG A 34 -2.06 11.25 22.42
CA ARG A 34 -0.81 11.19 21.63
C ARG A 34 -1.13 11.52 20.16
N ARG A 35 -0.88 12.77 19.77
CA ARG A 35 -0.85 13.14 18.35
C ARG A 35 0.35 12.49 17.69
N VAL A 36 0.11 11.62 16.73
CA VAL A 36 1.18 11.18 15.82
C VAL A 36 1.50 12.34 14.90
N VAL A 37 2.72 12.77 14.98
CA VAL A 37 3.23 13.89 14.21
C VAL A 37 4.18 13.32 13.18
N VAL A 38 3.75 13.24 11.91
CA VAL A 38 4.60 12.74 10.82
C VAL A 38 5.58 13.83 10.43
N ASP A 39 6.89 13.56 10.56
CA ASP A 39 7.92 14.43 10.01
C ASP A 39 8.07 14.17 8.50
N PHE A 40 7.36 14.95 7.71
CA PHE A 40 7.44 14.87 6.24
C PHE A 40 8.83 15.16 5.69
N SER A 41 9.69 15.88 6.42
CA SER A 41 11.07 16.11 5.99
C SER A 41 11.87 14.81 5.95
N LEU A 42 11.57 13.88 6.84
CA LEU A 42 12.16 12.54 6.85
C LEU A 42 11.70 11.70 5.66
N LEU A 43 10.49 11.96 5.14
CA LEU A 43 9.97 11.21 4.00
C LEU A 43 10.58 11.65 2.67
N ARG A 44 11.02 12.90 2.53
CA ARG A 44 11.65 13.38 1.28
C ARG A 44 12.75 12.47 0.77
N ARG A 45 13.65 12.02 1.65
CA ARG A 45 14.78 11.13 1.31
C ARG A 45 14.38 9.73 0.83
N TYR A 46 13.10 9.39 0.88
CA TYR A 46 12.58 8.09 0.46
C TYR A 46 11.90 8.13 -0.92
N GLY A 47 12.02 9.23 -1.64
CA GLY A 47 11.50 9.35 -3.00
C GLY A 47 11.98 8.22 -3.89
N GLY A 48 11.06 7.57 -4.59
CA GLY A 48 11.32 6.41 -5.44
C GLY A 48 11.77 5.14 -4.72
N ARG A 49 11.94 5.14 -3.40
CA ARG A 49 12.28 3.94 -2.62
C ARG A 49 11.05 3.06 -2.38
N ASN A 50 11.27 1.91 -1.76
CA ASN A 50 10.21 0.91 -1.52
C ASN A 50 9.52 0.46 -2.83
N PHE A 51 10.21 0.62 -3.95
CA PHE A 51 9.74 0.22 -5.28
C PHE A 51 9.87 -1.28 -5.46
N ARG A 52 8.79 -1.91 -5.92
CA ARG A 52 8.76 -3.31 -6.30
C ARG A 52 7.55 -3.65 -7.16
N ASP A 53 7.70 -4.73 -7.90
CA ASP A 53 6.64 -5.41 -8.64
C ASP A 53 5.74 -6.21 -7.68
N LEU A 54 4.44 -6.18 -7.90
CA LEU A 54 3.47 -7.04 -7.22
C LEU A 54 3.24 -8.36 -7.98
N GLY A 55 3.91 -8.55 -9.10
CA GLY A 55 3.84 -9.76 -9.89
C GLY A 55 4.68 -10.93 -9.33
N GLY A 56 4.59 -12.07 -10.00
CA GLY A 56 5.38 -13.26 -9.67
C GLY A 56 4.81 -14.13 -8.55
N HIS A 57 3.80 -13.69 -7.81
CA HIS A 57 3.17 -14.49 -6.76
C HIS A 57 2.36 -15.66 -7.34
N PRO A 58 2.55 -16.90 -6.85
CA PRO A 58 1.63 -17.99 -7.14
C PRO A 58 0.31 -17.74 -6.40
N THR A 59 -0.79 -18.14 -7.01
CA THR A 59 -2.14 -18.02 -6.46
C THR A 59 -2.64 -19.37 -5.93
N GLN A 60 -3.67 -19.35 -5.10
CA GLN A 60 -4.36 -20.53 -4.59
C GLN A 60 -5.13 -21.27 -5.70
N GLU A 61 -5.36 -20.62 -6.83
CA GLU A 61 -6.02 -21.18 -8.02
C GLU A 61 -5.01 -21.79 -9.02
N HIS A 62 -3.77 -22.01 -8.59
CA HIS A 62 -2.68 -22.56 -9.42
C HIS A 62 -2.31 -21.66 -10.63
N ARG A 63 -2.66 -20.38 -10.59
CA ARG A 63 -2.22 -19.36 -11.55
C ARG A 63 -1.04 -18.57 -10.97
N ARG A 64 -0.56 -17.58 -11.69
CA ARG A 64 0.49 -16.67 -11.25
C ARG A 64 0.06 -15.22 -11.52
N VAL A 65 0.39 -14.31 -10.63
CA VAL A 65 0.27 -12.87 -10.90
C VAL A 65 1.31 -12.46 -11.93
N ARG A 66 0.89 -11.86 -13.03
CA ARG A 66 1.79 -11.41 -14.09
C ARG A 66 2.76 -10.37 -13.57
N SER A 67 4.04 -10.53 -13.91
CA SER A 67 5.09 -9.59 -13.54
C SER A 67 5.11 -8.37 -14.46
N ASN A 68 5.68 -7.27 -13.95
CA ASN A 68 5.90 -6.02 -14.67
C ASN A 68 4.60 -5.30 -15.12
N LEU A 69 3.49 -5.56 -14.45
CA LEU A 69 2.21 -4.87 -14.74
C LEU A 69 1.79 -3.94 -13.61
N VAL A 70 1.99 -4.31 -12.35
CA VAL A 70 1.60 -3.47 -11.22
C VAL A 70 2.77 -3.30 -10.26
N PHE A 71 3.16 -2.06 -10.03
CA PHE A 71 4.24 -1.68 -9.15
C PHE A 71 3.74 -0.85 -7.97
N ARG A 72 4.48 -0.88 -6.89
CA ARG A 72 4.28 -0.01 -5.73
C ARG A 72 5.56 0.69 -5.33
N SER A 73 5.46 1.89 -4.72
CA SER A 73 6.63 2.64 -4.23
C SER A 73 6.28 3.65 -3.14
N ALA A 74 7.31 4.33 -2.60
CA ALA A 74 7.15 5.60 -1.89
C ALA A 74 6.89 6.74 -2.89
N HIS A 75 6.73 7.98 -2.38
CA HIS A 75 6.41 9.15 -3.21
C HIS A 75 7.38 9.34 -4.38
N LEU A 76 6.90 9.97 -5.44
CA LEU A 76 7.64 10.15 -6.69
C LEU A 76 8.11 11.59 -6.93
N ALA A 77 8.03 12.47 -5.92
CA ALA A 77 8.47 13.86 -6.06
C ALA A 77 10.00 13.98 -6.29
N GLU A 78 10.76 13.05 -5.73
CA GLU A 78 12.21 12.94 -5.92
C GLU A 78 12.52 11.48 -6.26
N VAL A 79 12.89 11.20 -7.51
CA VAL A 79 13.26 9.86 -7.98
C VAL A 79 14.67 9.89 -8.52
N PRO A 80 15.63 9.12 -7.94
CA PRO A 80 17.00 9.04 -8.43
C PRO A 80 17.07 8.71 -9.93
N GLU A 81 18.10 9.19 -10.61
CA GLU A 81 18.28 8.95 -12.04
C GLU A 81 18.43 7.46 -12.37
N GLU A 82 19.13 6.74 -11.51
CA GLU A 82 19.38 5.30 -11.63
C GLU A 82 18.20 4.43 -11.15
N SER A 83 17.08 5.04 -10.72
CA SER A 83 15.94 4.31 -10.21
C SER A 83 15.29 3.44 -11.28
N PRO A 84 14.99 2.17 -10.99
CA PRO A 84 14.30 1.27 -11.92
C PRO A 84 12.88 1.77 -12.29
N ILE A 85 12.30 2.70 -11.53
CA ILE A 85 11.03 3.34 -11.87
C ILE A 85 11.10 4.01 -13.25
N ARG A 86 12.22 4.61 -13.61
CA ARG A 86 12.41 5.34 -14.88
C ARG A 86 12.42 4.42 -16.10
N SER A 87 12.76 3.15 -15.91
CA SER A 87 12.79 2.12 -16.96
C SER A 87 11.62 1.14 -16.90
N ALA A 88 10.69 1.32 -15.99
CA ALA A 88 9.55 0.40 -15.81
C ALA A 88 8.48 0.50 -16.91
N GLY A 89 8.61 1.41 -17.85
CA GLY A 89 7.68 1.58 -18.98
C GLY A 89 6.27 1.95 -18.54
N LEU A 90 6.14 2.72 -17.45
CA LEU A 90 4.85 3.06 -16.86
C LEU A 90 3.92 3.75 -17.84
N ARG A 91 2.67 3.35 -17.85
CA ARG A 91 1.57 4.04 -18.52
C ARG A 91 0.73 4.86 -17.57
N THR A 92 0.62 4.40 -16.32
CA THR A 92 -0.21 5.07 -15.31
C THR A 92 0.52 5.16 -13.98
N VAL A 93 0.41 6.32 -13.34
CA VAL A 93 0.80 6.55 -11.95
C VAL A 93 -0.42 6.95 -11.15
N VAL A 94 -0.70 6.23 -10.06
CA VAL A 94 -1.78 6.55 -9.12
C VAL A 94 -1.18 7.02 -7.80
N THR A 95 -1.43 8.27 -7.45
CA THR A 95 -0.97 8.89 -6.20
C THR A 95 -2.05 8.83 -5.14
N LEU A 96 -1.80 8.09 -4.05
CA LEU A 96 -2.71 7.95 -2.91
C LEU A 96 -2.42 8.97 -1.79
N GLN A 97 -1.52 9.91 -2.00
CA GLN A 97 -1.19 10.95 -1.02
C GLN A 97 -2.37 11.91 -0.85
N SER A 98 -2.56 12.41 0.36
CA SER A 98 -3.46 13.55 0.58
C SER A 98 -2.94 14.82 -0.12
N ARG A 99 -3.83 15.78 -0.39
CA ARG A 99 -3.43 17.09 -0.95
C ARG A 99 -2.43 17.81 -0.05
N THR A 100 -2.56 17.66 1.26
CA THR A 100 -1.61 18.22 2.24
C THR A 100 -0.22 17.61 2.06
N GLU A 101 -0.12 16.30 1.90
CA GLU A 101 1.17 15.64 1.66
C GLU A 101 1.81 16.06 0.34
N ILE A 102 1.04 16.16 -0.74
CA ILE A 102 1.54 16.68 -2.03
C ILE A 102 2.02 18.13 -1.90
N SER A 103 1.32 18.97 -1.14
CA SER A 103 1.76 20.37 -0.95
C SER A 103 3.10 20.48 -0.22
N ILE A 104 3.48 19.46 0.56
CA ILE A 104 4.72 19.42 1.35
C ILE A 104 5.86 18.69 0.61
N LEU A 105 5.56 17.53 0.05
CA LEU A 105 6.54 16.66 -0.61
C LEU A 105 6.74 17.00 -2.09
N GLY A 106 5.72 17.54 -2.73
CA GLY A 106 5.63 17.75 -4.18
C GLY A 106 4.81 16.66 -4.88
N PRO A 107 4.29 16.96 -6.09
CA PRO A 107 3.71 15.96 -6.98
C PRO A 107 4.78 15.01 -7.52
N PRO A 108 4.43 13.93 -8.21
CA PRO A 108 5.37 13.10 -8.93
C PRO A 108 6.23 13.93 -9.89
N HIS A 109 7.52 13.58 -9.99
CA HIS A 109 8.49 14.31 -10.81
C HIS A 109 8.08 14.30 -12.29
N ALA A 110 8.27 15.42 -12.97
CA ALA A 110 7.83 15.59 -14.36
C ALA A 110 8.45 14.56 -15.32
N ASP A 111 9.69 14.13 -15.07
CA ASP A 111 10.32 13.09 -15.89
C ASP A 111 9.69 11.70 -15.73
N VAL A 112 9.11 11.41 -14.55
CA VAL A 112 8.36 10.16 -14.34
C VAL A 112 7.01 10.23 -15.03
N LEU A 113 6.42 11.42 -15.11
CA LEU A 113 5.11 11.65 -15.71
C LEU A 113 5.17 11.91 -17.23
N ARG A 114 6.35 11.84 -17.87
CA ARG A 114 6.45 12.06 -19.31
C ARG A 114 5.70 10.97 -20.06
N GLU A 115 4.63 11.36 -20.76
CA GLU A 115 3.73 10.44 -21.48
C GLU A 115 3.01 9.42 -20.60
N VAL A 116 2.93 9.69 -19.28
CA VAL A 116 2.29 8.84 -18.27
C VAL A 116 1.01 9.51 -17.81
N ARG A 117 -0.09 8.75 -17.78
CA ARG A 117 -1.34 9.18 -17.16
C ARG A 117 -1.14 9.29 -15.65
N TRP A 118 -1.43 10.46 -15.08
CA TRP A 118 -1.38 10.67 -13.63
C TRP A 118 -2.76 10.80 -13.03
N GLU A 119 -3.06 9.93 -12.10
CA GLU A 119 -4.29 9.94 -11.32
C GLU A 119 -3.98 10.26 -9.86
N HIS A 120 -4.80 11.12 -9.25
CA HIS A 120 -4.65 11.51 -7.86
C HIS A 120 -5.90 11.14 -7.06
N ILE A 121 -5.77 10.17 -6.18
CA ILE A 121 -6.80 9.68 -5.27
C ILE A 121 -6.37 10.03 -3.84
N PRO A 122 -6.86 11.14 -3.26
CA PRO A 122 -6.30 11.71 -2.03
C PRO A 122 -6.78 10.99 -0.76
N ILE A 123 -6.41 9.72 -0.58
CA ILE A 123 -6.71 8.94 0.62
C ILE A 123 -6.08 9.60 1.84
N GLY A 124 -6.89 9.92 2.84
CA GLY A 124 -6.46 10.62 4.06
C GLY A 124 -6.78 12.13 4.09
N ASP A 125 -7.23 12.74 3.00
CA ASP A 125 -7.55 14.16 2.95
C ASP A 125 -8.57 14.60 4.00
N ARG A 126 -9.60 13.79 4.25
CA ARG A 126 -10.62 14.04 5.26
C ARG A 126 -10.03 14.14 6.65
N TRP A 127 -9.12 13.23 7.01
CA TRP A 127 -8.46 13.24 8.31
C TRP A 127 -7.65 14.52 8.55
N PHE A 128 -6.95 15.00 7.51
CA PHE A 128 -6.17 16.24 7.62
C PHE A 128 -7.05 17.49 7.68
N ARG A 129 -8.21 17.48 7.01
CA ARG A 129 -9.15 18.62 6.98
C ARG A 129 -9.96 18.75 8.26
N GLU A 130 -10.48 17.67 8.75
CA GLU A 130 -11.40 17.65 9.89
C GLU A 130 -10.65 17.72 11.23
N ARG A 131 -9.30 17.73 11.20
CA ARG A 131 -8.45 17.72 12.40
C ARG A 131 -8.86 16.64 13.41
N GLU A 132 -9.60 15.66 12.95
CA GLU A 132 -9.86 14.50 13.75
C GLU A 132 -8.52 13.84 14.09
N PRO A 133 -8.23 13.60 15.39
CA PRO A 133 -7.13 12.71 15.68
C PRO A 133 -7.49 11.40 14.99
N ILE A 134 -6.68 10.97 14.01
CA ILE A 134 -6.70 9.58 13.61
C ILE A 134 -6.66 8.85 14.93
N SER A 135 -7.73 8.15 15.27
CA SER A 135 -7.79 7.34 16.46
C SER A 135 -6.75 6.24 16.25
N LEU A 136 -5.50 6.58 16.58
CA LEU A 136 -4.37 5.68 16.50
C LEU A 136 -4.49 4.69 17.65
N ILE A 137 -5.54 3.87 17.57
CA ILE A 137 -5.50 2.60 18.24
C ILE A 137 -4.43 1.83 17.46
N PRO A 138 -3.27 1.54 18.07
CA PRO A 138 -2.24 0.78 17.39
C PRO A 138 -2.83 -0.47 16.73
N GLY A 139 -2.62 -0.63 15.43
CA GLY A 139 -3.17 -1.72 14.65
C GLY A 139 -4.53 -1.44 13.97
N ARG A 140 -5.17 -0.29 14.20
CA ARG A 140 -6.43 0.07 13.51
C ARG A 140 -6.28 1.13 12.43
N GLU A 141 -5.08 1.65 12.21
CA GLU A 141 -4.83 2.63 11.15
C GLU A 141 -5.16 2.05 9.76
N HIS A 142 -4.79 0.80 9.52
CA HIS A 142 -5.03 0.11 8.25
C HIS A 142 -6.51 -0.21 8.06
N HIS A 143 -7.23 -0.56 9.13
CA HIS A 143 -8.68 -0.68 9.13
C HIS A 143 -9.34 0.64 8.71
N ALA A 144 -8.94 1.76 9.34
CA ALA A 144 -9.51 3.07 9.03
C ALA A 144 -9.19 3.52 7.58
N ILE A 145 -7.97 3.23 7.07
CA ILE A 145 -7.60 3.44 5.67
C ILE A 145 -8.56 2.71 4.74
N LEU A 146 -8.94 1.48 5.06
CA LEU A 146 -9.87 0.72 4.23
C LEU A 146 -11.30 1.17 4.42
N HIS A 147 -11.75 1.31 5.67
CA HIS A 147 -13.15 1.58 6.00
C HIS A 147 -13.61 2.99 5.60
N ASP A 148 -12.79 4.02 5.89
CA ASP A 148 -13.21 5.41 5.75
C ASP A 148 -13.09 5.96 4.32
N PHE A 149 -12.35 5.28 3.46
CA PHE A 149 -12.03 5.72 2.08
C PHE A 149 -12.55 4.76 1.00
N ARG A 150 -13.70 4.12 1.24
CA ARG A 150 -14.27 3.13 0.30
C ARG A 150 -14.52 3.69 -1.10
N GLU A 151 -14.97 4.93 -1.24
CA GLU A 151 -15.18 5.57 -2.54
C GLU A 151 -13.86 5.83 -3.27
N ASP A 152 -12.81 6.20 -2.52
CA ASP A 152 -11.48 6.38 -3.08
C ASP A 152 -10.91 5.03 -3.56
N TRP A 153 -11.12 3.96 -2.79
CA TRP A 153 -10.76 2.60 -3.20
C TRP A 153 -11.54 2.12 -4.40
N ARG A 154 -12.85 2.43 -4.48
CA ARG A 154 -13.62 2.15 -5.68
C ARG A 154 -13.02 2.81 -6.91
N THR A 155 -12.66 4.09 -6.80
CA THR A 155 -12.00 4.82 -7.88
C THR A 155 -10.67 4.15 -8.28
N PHE A 156 -9.86 3.73 -7.30
CA PHE A 156 -8.60 3.03 -7.56
C PHE A 156 -8.80 1.71 -8.31
N PHE A 157 -9.75 0.89 -7.88
CA PHE A 157 -9.99 -0.41 -8.53
C PHE A 157 -10.68 -0.26 -9.89
N ASN A 158 -11.51 0.76 -10.11
CA ASN A 158 -12.03 1.08 -11.44
C ASN A 158 -10.90 1.43 -12.43
N ILE A 159 -9.87 2.15 -12.00
CA ILE A 159 -8.68 2.39 -12.83
C ILE A 159 -7.97 1.07 -13.15
N LEU A 160 -7.81 0.18 -12.17
CA LEU A 160 -7.18 -1.14 -12.41
C LEU A 160 -7.99 -2.02 -13.37
N ALA A 161 -9.30 -1.81 -13.51
CA ALA A 161 -10.14 -2.54 -14.45
C ALA A 161 -10.02 -2.05 -15.92
N GLU A 162 -9.37 -0.90 -16.14
CA GLU A 162 -9.11 -0.38 -17.49
C GLU A 162 -7.92 -1.10 -18.13
N ARG A 163 -8.08 -1.64 -19.36
CA ARG A 163 -7.03 -2.45 -20.01
C ARG A 163 -5.76 -1.68 -20.39
N ASP A 164 -5.89 -0.39 -20.70
CA ASP A 164 -4.79 0.42 -21.22
C ASP A 164 -3.94 1.11 -20.13
N VAL A 165 -4.16 0.78 -18.86
CA VAL A 165 -3.47 1.43 -17.74
C VAL A 165 -2.13 0.82 -17.38
N TYR A 166 -1.87 -0.41 -17.81
CA TYR A 166 -0.65 -1.16 -17.46
C TYR A 166 0.52 -0.88 -18.39
N PRO A 167 1.76 -0.84 -17.90
CA PRO A 167 2.17 -0.99 -16.49
C PRO A 167 1.75 0.19 -15.62
N LEU A 168 1.20 -0.10 -14.43
CA LEU A 168 0.72 0.88 -13.47
C LEU A 168 1.56 0.88 -12.19
N LEU A 169 1.90 2.07 -11.71
CA LEU A 169 2.51 2.25 -10.40
C LEU A 169 1.57 3.02 -9.48
N PHE A 170 1.33 2.51 -8.27
CA PHE A 170 0.61 3.27 -7.26
C PHE A 170 1.47 3.49 -6.00
N HIS A 171 1.28 4.64 -5.37
CA HIS A 171 2.10 5.02 -4.22
C HIS A 171 1.38 5.96 -3.25
N CYS A 172 1.88 6.00 -2.03
CA CYS A 172 1.57 7.07 -1.06
C CYS A 172 2.87 7.80 -0.67
N SER A 173 2.96 8.37 0.51
CA SER A 173 4.19 9.07 0.93
C SER A 173 5.37 8.13 1.21
N ALA A 174 5.14 7.03 1.93
CA ALA A 174 6.16 6.03 2.26
C ALA A 174 6.03 4.72 1.44
N GLY A 175 4.94 4.53 0.70
CA GLY A 175 4.66 3.28 0.02
C GLY A 175 4.37 2.11 0.96
N ARG A 176 3.95 2.40 2.22
CA ARG A 176 3.79 1.43 3.30
C ARG A 176 2.33 1.14 3.60
N ASP A 177 1.66 2.12 4.21
CA ASP A 177 0.36 1.93 4.85
C ASP A 177 -0.79 1.91 3.82
N ARG A 178 -1.15 3.04 3.22
CA ARG A 178 -2.19 3.11 2.16
C ARG A 178 -1.85 2.21 0.97
N THR A 179 -0.61 2.28 0.52
CA THR A 179 -0.09 1.42 -0.55
C THR A 179 -0.11 -0.05 -0.13
N GLY A 180 0.17 -0.35 1.15
CA GLY A 180 0.11 -1.70 1.70
C GLY A 180 -1.31 -2.26 1.72
N VAL A 181 -2.30 -1.46 2.13
CA VAL A 181 -3.73 -1.83 2.09
C VAL A 181 -4.19 -2.07 0.65
N GLY A 182 -3.85 -1.17 -0.29
CA GLY A 182 -4.20 -1.35 -1.70
C GLY A 182 -3.57 -2.61 -2.31
N ALA A 183 -2.31 -2.88 -1.99
CA ALA A 183 -1.63 -4.10 -2.42
C ALA A 183 -2.26 -5.36 -1.81
N ALA A 184 -2.61 -5.32 -0.52
CA ALA A 184 -3.25 -6.45 0.16
C ALA A 184 -4.60 -6.80 -0.49
N MET A 185 -5.45 -5.81 -0.73
CA MET A 185 -6.74 -6.01 -1.41
C MET A 185 -6.56 -6.58 -2.83
N LEU A 186 -5.61 -6.02 -3.61
CA LEU A 186 -5.38 -6.48 -4.97
C LEU A 186 -4.86 -7.92 -4.99
N LEU A 187 -3.86 -8.24 -4.17
CA LEU A 187 -3.29 -9.59 -4.12
C LEU A 187 -4.31 -10.62 -3.59
N GLU A 188 -5.19 -10.23 -2.66
CA GLU A 188 -6.25 -11.11 -2.19
C GLU A 188 -7.33 -11.35 -3.27
N LEU A 189 -7.69 -10.31 -4.05
CA LEU A 189 -8.54 -10.45 -5.23
C LEU A 189 -7.94 -11.41 -6.27
N LEU A 190 -6.62 -11.40 -6.40
CA LEU A 190 -5.88 -12.31 -7.29
C LEU A 190 -5.63 -13.70 -6.66
N ALA A 191 -6.27 -14.01 -5.55
CA ALA A 191 -6.15 -15.28 -4.82
C ALA A 191 -4.71 -15.62 -4.37
N VAL A 192 -3.88 -14.63 -4.07
CA VAL A 192 -2.59 -14.82 -3.41
C VAL A 192 -2.84 -15.13 -1.93
N SER A 193 -2.08 -16.08 -1.35
CA SER A 193 -2.28 -16.43 0.07
C SER A 193 -1.92 -15.29 1.01
N ARG A 194 -2.64 -15.17 2.14
CA ARG A 194 -2.42 -14.10 3.12
C ARG A 194 -1.00 -14.09 3.69
N GLU A 195 -0.33 -15.24 3.81
CA GLU A 195 1.08 -15.31 4.22
C GLU A 195 1.99 -14.56 3.25
N ARG A 196 1.71 -14.67 1.94
CA ARG A 196 2.48 -13.96 0.91
C ARG A 196 2.15 -12.48 0.87
N ILE A 197 0.89 -12.13 1.07
CA ILE A 197 0.44 -10.73 1.19
C ILE A 197 1.13 -10.05 2.38
N VAL A 198 1.17 -10.72 3.53
CA VAL A 198 1.88 -10.24 4.72
C VAL A 198 3.38 -10.14 4.46
N ALA A 199 3.98 -11.10 3.75
CA ALA A 199 5.40 -11.05 3.39
C ALA A 199 5.72 -9.82 2.53
N ASP A 200 4.93 -9.53 1.47
CA ASP A 200 5.08 -8.29 0.69
C ASP A 200 4.93 -7.04 1.57
N PHE A 201 3.93 -7.00 2.44
CA PHE A 201 3.73 -5.85 3.32
C PHE A 201 4.95 -5.58 4.20
N LEU A 202 5.55 -6.64 4.77
CA LEU A 202 6.71 -6.54 5.65
C LEU A 202 8.03 -6.23 4.93
N GLU A 203 8.12 -6.41 3.61
CA GLU A 203 9.30 -5.99 2.83
C GLU A 203 9.60 -4.50 2.98
N SER A 204 8.58 -3.68 3.27
CA SER A 204 8.76 -2.25 3.56
C SER A 204 9.69 -1.99 4.76
N ASN A 205 9.89 -2.96 5.64
CA ASN A 205 10.78 -2.85 6.81
C ASN A 205 12.26 -2.77 6.40
N VAL A 206 12.62 -3.31 5.24
CA VAL A 206 13.99 -3.18 4.70
C VAL A 206 14.33 -1.71 4.45
N VAL A 207 13.36 -0.95 3.94
CA VAL A 207 13.53 0.48 3.67
C VAL A 207 13.36 1.33 4.94
N PHE A 208 12.49 0.89 5.84
CA PHE A 208 12.12 1.63 7.06
C PHE A 208 12.43 0.85 8.36
N PRO A 209 13.69 0.46 8.62
CA PRO A 209 14.03 -0.41 9.76
C PRO A 209 13.78 0.23 11.13
N LYS A 210 13.70 1.56 11.19
CA LYS A 210 13.43 2.30 12.45
C LYS A 210 11.95 2.46 12.76
N MET A 211 11.08 2.10 11.82
CA MET A 211 9.62 2.17 11.96
C MET A 211 9.01 0.89 11.38
N PRO A 212 9.31 -0.29 11.95
CA PRO A 212 8.89 -1.54 11.36
C PRO A 212 7.38 -1.70 11.37
N LEU A 213 6.86 -2.30 10.30
CA LEU A 213 5.50 -2.83 10.25
C LEU A 213 5.47 -4.20 10.93
N ALA A 214 4.32 -4.57 11.46
CA ALA A 214 4.04 -5.89 12.02
C ALA A 214 2.90 -6.56 11.24
N ALA A 215 2.93 -7.88 11.13
CA ALA A 215 1.88 -8.66 10.45
C ALA A 215 0.48 -8.36 11.00
N ALA A 216 0.36 -8.22 12.32
CA ALA A 216 -0.90 -7.90 13.00
C ALA A 216 -1.56 -6.59 12.54
N GLN A 217 -0.85 -5.71 11.84
CA GLN A 217 -1.43 -4.48 11.31
C GLN A 217 -2.34 -4.72 10.09
N LEU A 218 -2.20 -5.86 9.40
CA LEU A 218 -3.12 -6.26 8.32
C LEU A 218 -4.30 -7.11 8.81
N GLU A 219 -4.26 -7.68 10.02
CA GLU A 219 -5.34 -8.48 10.57
C GLU A 219 -6.70 -7.75 10.51
N PRO A 220 -6.82 -6.47 10.93
CA PRO A 220 -8.10 -5.77 10.86
C PRO A 220 -8.59 -5.49 9.42
N VAL A 221 -7.69 -5.51 8.43
CA VAL A 221 -8.06 -5.41 7.00
C VAL A 221 -8.67 -6.74 6.54
N PHE A 222 -8.05 -7.84 6.91
CA PHE A 222 -8.57 -9.18 6.59
C PHE A 222 -9.88 -9.48 7.33
N GLU A 223 -10.01 -9.04 8.58
CA GLU A 223 -11.27 -9.15 9.34
C GLU A 223 -12.44 -8.46 8.62
N LEU A 224 -12.24 -7.22 8.12
CA LEU A 224 -13.28 -6.51 7.35
C LEU A 224 -13.67 -7.25 6.06
N ILE A 225 -12.71 -7.86 5.39
CA ILE A 225 -12.95 -8.65 4.19
C ILE A 225 -13.73 -9.92 4.54
N ASP A 226 -13.36 -10.60 5.62
CA ASP A 226 -14.03 -11.84 6.08
C ASP A 226 -15.46 -11.57 6.58
N GLU A 227 -15.68 -10.48 7.31
CA GLU A 227 -17.00 -10.04 7.77
C GLU A 227 -17.96 -9.73 6.61
N ALA A 228 -17.42 -9.27 5.47
CA ALA A 228 -18.20 -9.06 4.26
C ALA A 228 -18.50 -10.35 3.47
N GLY A 229 -17.93 -11.49 3.86
CA GLY A 229 -18.08 -12.76 3.15
C GLY A 229 -16.97 -13.03 2.12
N GLY A 230 -15.81 -12.38 2.27
CA GLY A 230 -14.63 -12.52 1.42
C GLY A 230 -14.41 -11.34 0.48
N ILE A 231 -13.29 -11.35 -0.24
CA ILE A 231 -12.81 -10.21 -1.01
C ILE A 231 -13.78 -9.79 -2.13
N GLU A 232 -14.40 -10.72 -2.83
CA GLU A 232 -15.35 -10.38 -3.91
C GLU A 232 -16.62 -9.70 -3.35
N ALA A 233 -17.18 -10.22 -2.26
CA ALA A 233 -18.32 -9.60 -1.59
C ALA A 233 -17.95 -8.23 -1.01
N PHE A 234 -16.77 -8.11 -0.38
CA PHE A 234 -16.27 -6.84 0.10
C PHE A 234 -16.13 -5.79 -1.02
N MET A 235 -15.58 -6.18 -2.16
CA MET A 235 -15.39 -5.26 -3.29
C MET A 235 -16.71 -4.89 -3.97
N THR A 236 -17.65 -5.81 -4.13
CA THR A 236 -18.93 -5.54 -4.80
C THR A 236 -19.92 -4.83 -3.87
N GLU A 237 -20.16 -5.36 -2.69
CA GLU A 237 -21.19 -4.86 -1.76
C GLU A 237 -20.61 -3.79 -0.81
N GLY A 238 -19.34 -3.94 -0.41
CA GLY A 238 -18.67 -3.04 0.52
C GLY A 238 -18.12 -1.78 -0.15
N ILE A 239 -17.51 -1.89 -1.34
CA ILE A 239 -16.91 -0.78 -2.08
C ILE A 239 -17.78 -0.33 -3.26
N GLY A 240 -18.61 -1.22 -3.83
CA GLY A 240 -19.52 -0.92 -4.92
C GLY A 240 -18.89 -1.03 -6.32
N LEU A 241 -17.96 -1.98 -6.49
CA LEU A 241 -17.40 -2.35 -7.79
C LEU A 241 -18.32 -3.33 -8.53
N ASP A 242 -18.30 -3.26 -9.85
CA ASP A 242 -19.01 -4.23 -10.67
C ASP A 242 -18.23 -5.55 -10.75
N ARG A 243 -18.92 -6.68 -10.80
CA ARG A 243 -18.28 -8.00 -10.98
C ARG A 243 -17.49 -8.10 -12.28
N ALA A 244 -17.90 -7.35 -13.30
CA ALA A 244 -17.18 -7.28 -14.56
C ALA A 244 -15.80 -6.64 -14.41
N ASP A 245 -15.68 -5.60 -13.55
CA ASP A 245 -14.41 -4.94 -13.26
C ASP A 245 -13.46 -5.88 -12.52
N LEU A 246 -13.97 -6.64 -11.54
CA LEU A 246 -13.16 -7.66 -10.84
C LEU A 246 -12.66 -8.75 -11.80
N ALA A 247 -13.52 -9.19 -12.72
CA ALA A 247 -13.15 -10.17 -13.74
C ALA A 247 -12.09 -9.62 -14.70
N ALA A 248 -12.21 -8.35 -15.14
CA ALA A 248 -11.22 -7.69 -15.98
C ALA A 248 -9.85 -7.59 -15.31
N ILE A 249 -9.80 -7.17 -14.04
CA ILE A 249 -8.55 -7.12 -13.26
C ILE A 249 -7.90 -8.51 -13.20
N ARG A 250 -8.68 -9.56 -12.92
CA ARG A 250 -8.16 -10.93 -12.84
C ARG A 250 -7.68 -11.45 -14.19
N GLU A 251 -8.40 -11.14 -15.29
CA GLU A 251 -8.01 -11.51 -16.66
C GLU A 251 -6.68 -10.86 -17.07
N ASP A 252 -6.52 -9.56 -16.78
CA ASP A 252 -5.34 -8.81 -17.17
C ASP A 252 -4.12 -9.15 -16.30
N LEU A 253 -4.30 -9.44 -15.02
CA LEU A 253 -3.21 -9.61 -14.06
C LEU A 253 -2.86 -11.06 -13.73
N LEU A 254 -3.64 -12.04 -14.17
CA LEU A 254 -3.33 -13.45 -13.94
C LEU A 254 -2.92 -14.15 -15.22
N GLU A 255 -1.94 -15.01 -15.10
CA GLU A 255 -1.50 -15.93 -16.17
C GLU A 255 -1.56 -17.37 -15.68
N ASP A 256 -1.79 -18.28 -16.61
CA ASP A 256 -1.70 -19.69 -16.32
C ASP A 256 -0.23 -20.09 -16.06
N PRO A 257 0.04 -21.07 -15.21
CA PRO A 257 1.41 -21.52 -14.98
C PRO A 257 2.01 -21.97 -16.32
N ALA A 258 3.29 -21.62 -16.54
CA ALA A 258 4.01 -22.16 -17.69
C ALA A 258 3.88 -23.69 -17.70
N ALA A 259 3.56 -24.26 -18.87
CA ALA A 259 3.60 -25.71 -19.01
C ALA A 259 4.97 -26.21 -18.51
N PRO A 260 5.01 -27.31 -17.75
CA PRO A 260 6.30 -27.88 -17.35
C PRO A 260 7.13 -28.11 -18.60
N ASP A 261 8.40 -27.68 -18.57
CA ASP A 261 9.35 -27.92 -19.66
C ASP A 261 9.26 -29.39 -20.07
N ASP A 262 8.92 -29.64 -21.32
CA ASP A 262 8.88 -31.02 -21.85
C ASP A 262 10.30 -31.58 -21.78
N PRO A 263 10.55 -32.65 -21.03
CA PRO A 263 11.89 -33.21 -20.92
C PRO A 263 12.44 -33.73 -22.28
N SER A 264 11.59 -33.80 -23.32
CA SER A 264 11.99 -34.24 -24.66
C SER A 264 12.84 -33.22 -25.44
N ASP A 265 12.88 -31.94 -25.01
CA ASP A 265 13.70 -30.92 -25.69
C ASP A 265 15.17 -30.89 -25.24
N ARG A 266 15.59 -31.78 -24.32
CA ARG A 266 16.97 -31.80 -23.80
C ARG A 266 17.90 -32.78 -24.56
N ASP A 267 17.39 -33.53 -25.53
CA ASP A 267 18.16 -34.59 -26.24
C ASP A 267 18.52 -34.23 -27.70
N THR A 268 18.56 -32.94 -28.04
CA THR A 268 19.04 -32.53 -29.39
C THR A 268 20.13 -31.45 -29.28
N GLU A 269 21.29 -31.82 -28.72
CA GLU A 269 22.61 -31.22 -29.02
C GLU A 269 23.70 -32.29 -29.02
#